data_849dfc090cbc360cdb897d21e9f3dce6
#
_entry.id   849dfc090cbc360cdb897d21e9f3dce6
#
_cell.length_a   1.000
_cell.length_b   1.000
_cell.length_c   1.000
_cell.angle_alpha   90.00
_cell.angle_beta   90.00
_cell.angle_gamma   90.00
#
_symmetry.space_group_name_H-M   'P 1'
#
loop_
_entity.id
_entity.type
_entity.pdbx_description
1 polymer ?
#
loop_
_entity_poly.entity_id
_entity_poly.type
_entity_poly.pdbx_seq_one_letter_code
_entity_poly.pdbx_strand_id
1 'polypeptide(L)'
;MKRTGLVLGLTALGLLGLALTQGMMGGYGPGYGMMGPGMMGMGMGGMGMMAVYPPEAKPIPEEVAKARMEAYAKRLYPGARLKDFMAFSQNYYVQVVDERGQGLFELIADRYTGVVSPEPGPNMMWNTRYGMHGPIQAPVRYGLEEAKKLAEAFLKGFLPGARVIEEGAFPGYYTFDF
;
A
#
# COMPACT_ATOMS: atom_id res chain seq x y z
N MET A 1 -12.85 11.88 31.30
CA MET A 1 -11.71 12.55 30.67
C MET A 1 -11.37 11.79 29.40
N LYS A 2 -11.77 12.30 28.24
CA LYS A 2 -11.47 11.72 26.92
C LYS A 2 -10.05 12.13 26.55
N ARG A 3 -9.13 11.18 26.47
CA ARG A 3 -7.80 11.39 25.92
C ARG A 3 -7.91 11.34 24.40
N THR A 4 -7.87 12.51 23.77
CA THR A 4 -7.70 12.65 22.33
C THR A 4 -6.21 12.40 22.06
N GLY A 5 -5.87 11.17 21.73
CA GLY A 5 -4.55 10.84 21.21
C GLY A 5 -4.47 11.32 19.77
N LEU A 6 -3.68 12.34 19.51
CA LEU A 6 -3.29 12.74 18.17
C LEU A 6 -2.29 11.69 17.67
N VAL A 7 -2.79 10.70 16.94
CA VAL A 7 -1.95 9.75 16.20
C VAL A 7 -1.53 10.45 14.92
N LEU A 8 -0.36 11.07 14.92
CA LEU A 8 0.35 11.42 13.70
C LEU A 8 0.89 10.11 13.11
N GLY A 9 0.05 9.47 12.32
CA GLY A 9 0.47 8.36 11.48
C GLY A 9 1.35 8.88 10.35
N LEU A 10 2.63 9.02 10.61
CA LEU A 10 3.63 9.08 9.57
C LEU A 10 3.86 7.63 9.15
N THR A 11 3.13 7.15 8.15
CA THR A 11 3.56 5.96 7.42
C THR A 11 4.84 6.33 6.69
N ALA A 12 5.96 6.23 7.39
CA ALA A 12 7.22 6.15 6.70
C ALA A 12 7.20 4.80 5.99
N LEU A 13 6.84 4.83 4.71
CA LEU A 13 7.18 3.76 3.79
C LEU A 13 8.69 3.59 3.89
N GLY A 14 9.12 2.73 4.78
CA GLY A 14 10.51 2.35 4.92
C GLY A 14 10.92 1.62 3.67
N LEU A 15 11.43 2.35 2.68
CA LEU A 15 12.21 1.81 1.58
C LEU A 15 13.48 1.14 2.13
N LEU A 16 13.33 0.03 2.83
CA LEU A 16 14.41 -0.90 3.08
C LEU A 16 14.51 -1.89 1.91
N GLY A 17 14.55 -1.30 0.72
CA GLY A 17 15.02 -1.97 -0.48
C GLY A 17 16.52 -1.79 -0.60
N LEU A 18 17.32 -2.38 0.29
CA LEU A 18 18.71 -2.68 -0.03
C LEU A 18 18.71 -3.86 -1.00
N ALA A 19 18.30 -3.59 -2.23
CA ALA A 19 18.52 -4.49 -3.33
C ALA A 19 19.99 -4.41 -3.74
N LEU A 20 20.81 -5.22 -3.12
CA LEU A 20 22.06 -5.65 -3.74
C LEU A 20 21.70 -6.66 -4.84
N THR A 21 21.12 -6.17 -5.94
CA THR A 21 21.09 -6.89 -7.20
C THR A 21 22.29 -6.46 -8.03
N GLN A 22 23.42 -7.07 -7.78
CA GLN A 22 24.42 -7.21 -8.84
C GLN A 22 23.91 -8.21 -9.86
N GLY A 23 23.72 -7.74 -11.07
CA GLY A 23 23.69 -8.56 -12.27
C GLY A 23 22.30 -8.85 -12.83
N MET A 24 21.81 -7.95 -13.66
CA MET A 24 21.14 -8.21 -14.95
C MET A 24 20.91 -6.88 -15.66
N MET A 25 21.97 -6.33 -16.24
CA MET A 25 21.84 -5.38 -17.34
C MET A 25 21.70 -6.17 -18.63
N GLY A 26 20.48 -6.58 -18.94
CA GLY A 26 20.08 -6.99 -20.27
C GLY A 26 19.70 -5.76 -21.09
N GLY A 27 20.38 -5.53 -22.23
CA GLY A 27 20.31 -4.33 -23.05
C GLY A 27 18.89 -3.96 -23.51
N TYR A 28 18.52 -2.72 -23.26
CA TYR A 28 17.41 -2.06 -23.93
C TYR A 28 17.92 -1.43 -25.23
N GLY A 29 17.59 -2.05 -26.35
CA GLY A 29 17.70 -1.41 -27.66
C GLY A 29 16.67 -0.29 -27.79
N PRO A 30 16.95 0.79 -28.54
CA PRO A 30 16.02 1.90 -28.77
C PRO A 30 14.93 1.49 -29.76
N GLY A 31 13.81 0.98 -29.25
CA GLY A 31 12.60 0.77 -30.02
C GLY A 31 11.70 2.00 -29.90
N TYR A 32 11.75 2.89 -30.86
CA TYR A 32 10.76 3.96 -31.03
C TYR A 32 9.43 3.35 -31.47
N GLY A 33 8.56 3.00 -30.52
CA GLY A 33 7.18 2.67 -30.79
C GLY A 33 6.38 3.96 -30.97
N MET A 34 5.95 4.25 -32.21
CA MET A 34 5.01 5.33 -32.53
C MET A 34 3.71 5.14 -31.74
N MET A 35 3.44 6.04 -30.81
CA MET A 35 2.09 6.23 -30.27
C MET A 35 1.24 6.93 -31.33
N GLY A 36 0.29 6.20 -31.88
CA GLY A 36 -0.71 6.76 -32.79
C GLY A 36 -1.64 7.75 -32.07
N PRO A 37 -2.25 8.75 -32.81
CA PRO A 37 -3.05 9.82 -32.19
C PRO A 37 -4.46 9.43 -31.75
N GLY A 38 -4.68 8.17 -31.30
CA GLY A 38 -5.97 7.63 -30.92
C GLY A 38 -6.18 7.33 -29.43
N MET A 39 -5.20 7.55 -28.56
CA MET A 39 -5.28 7.13 -27.14
C MET A 39 -5.37 8.29 -26.13
N MET A 40 -5.77 9.48 -26.54
CA MET A 40 -5.97 10.63 -25.65
C MET A 40 -7.40 10.73 -25.09
N GLY A 41 -8.09 9.63 -24.85
CA GLY A 41 -9.50 9.65 -24.41
C GLY A 41 -9.87 8.73 -23.25
N MET A 42 -8.96 7.96 -22.69
CA MET A 42 -9.25 7.17 -21.50
C MET A 42 -8.54 7.79 -20.29
N GLY A 43 -9.38 8.32 -19.40
CA GLY A 43 -9.01 9.09 -18.24
C GLY A 43 -7.85 8.50 -17.45
N MET A 44 -6.79 9.27 -17.31
CA MET A 44 -5.73 9.10 -16.33
C MET A 44 -6.27 9.34 -14.89
N GLY A 45 -7.38 8.68 -14.55
CA GLY A 45 -7.98 8.75 -13.22
C GLY A 45 -7.48 7.68 -12.25
N GLY A 46 -6.36 7.00 -12.55
CA GLY A 46 -5.97 5.82 -11.79
C GLY A 46 -4.58 5.81 -11.15
N MET A 47 -3.74 6.78 -11.42
CA MET A 47 -2.48 6.89 -10.67
C MET A 47 -2.54 8.15 -9.83
N GLY A 48 -2.51 7.99 -8.52
CA GLY A 48 -2.59 8.99 -7.47
C GLY A 48 -1.73 10.22 -7.63
N MET A 49 -1.97 11.00 -8.67
CA MET A 49 -1.62 12.41 -8.62
C MET A 49 -2.57 13.03 -7.60
N MET A 50 -2.03 13.66 -6.60
CA MET A 50 -2.76 14.37 -5.55
C MET A 50 -3.88 15.18 -6.18
N ALA A 51 -5.10 14.64 -6.14
CA ALA A 51 -6.25 15.39 -6.60
C ALA A 51 -6.40 16.58 -5.67
N VAL A 52 -6.34 17.78 -6.24
CA VAL A 52 -6.60 19.00 -5.48
C VAL A 52 -8.12 19.17 -5.43
N TYR A 53 -8.67 18.98 -4.26
CA TYR A 53 -10.10 19.17 -4.04
C TYR A 53 -10.38 20.62 -3.64
N PRO A 54 -11.56 21.18 -4.03
CA PRO A 54 -11.96 22.49 -3.58
C PRO A 54 -12.09 22.50 -2.05
N PRO A 55 -11.85 23.66 -1.39
CA PRO A 55 -11.89 23.76 0.07
C PRO A 55 -13.20 23.31 0.71
N GLU A 56 -14.32 23.41 -0.03
CA GLU A 56 -15.65 23.00 0.40
C GLU A 56 -15.94 21.51 0.20
N ALA A 57 -15.05 20.77 -0.44
CA ALA A 57 -15.23 19.33 -0.68
C ALA A 57 -15.35 18.58 0.66
N LYS A 58 -16.41 17.81 0.79
CA LYS A 58 -16.65 17.02 2.00
C LYS A 58 -16.18 15.59 1.78
N PRO A 59 -15.41 15.03 2.72
CA PRO A 59 -15.06 13.63 2.69
C PRO A 59 -16.30 12.74 2.71
N ILE A 60 -16.25 11.61 2.02
CA ILE A 60 -17.28 10.58 2.18
C ILE A 60 -17.21 10.01 3.60
N PRO A 61 -18.32 9.55 4.18
CA PRO A 61 -18.32 8.86 5.47
C PRO A 61 -17.43 7.62 5.46
N GLU A 62 -16.79 7.34 6.59
CA GLU A 62 -15.90 6.17 6.74
C GLU A 62 -16.62 4.85 6.47
N GLU A 63 -17.88 4.74 6.89
CA GLU A 63 -18.72 3.55 6.66
C GLU A 63 -18.93 3.29 5.16
N VAL A 64 -19.06 4.37 4.38
CA VAL A 64 -19.19 4.27 2.92
C VAL A 64 -17.87 3.81 2.30
N ALA A 65 -16.75 4.37 2.78
CA ALA A 65 -15.43 3.95 2.34
C ALA A 65 -15.18 2.48 2.66
N LYS A 66 -15.43 2.06 3.91
CA LYS A 66 -15.29 0.66 4.37
C LYS A 66 -16.13 -0.29 3.52
N ALA A 67 -17.40 0.03 3.29
CA ALA A 67 -18.30 -0.80 2.48
C ALA A 67 -17.77 -0.97 1.04
N ARG A 68 -17.25 0.10 0.42
CA ARG A 68 -16.67 0.05 -0.92
C ARG A 68 -15.38 -0.78 -0.96
N MET A 69 -14.49 -0.58 0.02
CA MET A 69 -13.25 -1.32 0.14
C MET A 69 -13.51 -2.82 0.39
N GLU A 70 -14.48 -3.14 1.23
CA GLU A 70 -14.89 -4.52 1.48
C GLU A 70 -15.46 -5.18 0.21
N ALA A 71 -16.32 -4.48 -0.52
CA ALA A 71 -16.86 -4.97 -1.77
C ALA A 71 -15.77 -5.18 -2.82
N TYR A 72 -14.76 -4.30 -2.87
CA TYR A 72 -13.61 -4.46 -3.75
C TYR A 72 -12.77 -5.69 -3.34
N ALA A 73 -12.43 -5.81 -2.06
CA ALA A 73 -11.63 -6.90 -1.53
C ALA A 73 -12.29 -8.28 -1.78
N LYS A 74 -13.58 -8.41 -1.53
CA LYS A 74 -14.35 -9.66 -1.73
C LYS A 74 -14.46 -10.08 -3.19
N ARG A 75 -14.36 -9.16 -4.14
CA ARG A 75 -14.29 -9.50 -5.57
C ARG A 75 -12.98 -10.18 -5.94
N LEU A 76 -11.87 -9.80 -5.29
CA LEU A 76 -10.55 -10.39 -5.50
C LEU A 76 -10.37 -11.67 -4.68
N TYR A 77 -10.92 -11.70 -3.47
CA TYR A 77 -10.83 -12.82 -2.56
C TYR A 77 -12.12 -12.92 -1.72
N PRO A 78 -13.01 -13.89 -1.96
CA PRO A 78 -14.32 -13.97 -1.30
C PRO A 78 -14.28 -14.03 0.24
N GLY A 79 -13.24 -14.63 0.84
CA GLY A 79 -13.00 -14.68 2.28
C GLY A 79 -12.29 -13.46 2.88
N ALA A 80 -12.10 -12.39 2.09
CA ALA A 80 -11.41 -11.20 2.53
C ALA A 80 -12.12 -10.51 3.70
N ARG A 81 -11.30 -10.03 4.66
CA ARG A 81 -11.71 -9.18 5.77
C ARG A 81 -10.86 -7.91 5.76
N LEU A 82 -11.44 -6.80 6.19
CA LEU A 82 -10.72 -5.57 6.40
C LEU A 82 -10.08 -5.56 7.80
N LYS A 83 -8.83 -5.13 7.87
CA LYS A 83 -8.07 -4.95 9.11
C LYS A 83 -7.38 -3.57 9.07
N ASP A 84 -7.24 -2.93 10.22
CA ASP A 84 -6.48 -1.68 10.41
C ASP A 84 -6.90 -0.55 9.45
N PHE A 85 -8.20 -0.21 9.51
CA PHE A 85 -8.73 0.92 8.75
C PHE A 85 -8.22 2.24 9.31
N MET A 86 -7.60 3.05 8.45
CA MET A 86 -7.05 4.36 8.80
C MET A 86 -7.58 5.46 7.88
N ALA A 87 -7.79 6.65 8.44
CA ALA A 87 -8.19 7.84 7.69
C ALA A 87 -7.02 8.82 7.62
N PHE A 88 -6.56 9.10 6.41
CA PHE A 88 -5.56 10.12 6.11
C PHE A 88 -6.20 11.38 5.51
N SER A 89 -5.42 12.42 5.28
CA SER A 89 -5.94 13.69 4.74
C SER A 89 -6.59 13.57 3.36
N GLN A 90 -6.09 12.68 2.50
CA GLN A 90 -6.52 12.52 1.11
C GLN A 90 -7.17 11.17 0.83
N ASN A 91 -6.94 10.17 1.65
CA ASN A 91 -7.42 8.81 1.43
C ASN A 91 -7.77 8.09 2.73
N TYR A 92 -8.57 7.06 2.60
CA TYR A 92 -8.69 5.98 3.55
C TYR A 92 -7.77 4.84 3.15
N TYR A 93 -7.25 4.14 4.13
CA TYR A 93 -6.37 2.98 3.93
C TYR A 93 -6.89 1.79 4.72
N VAL A 94 -6.63 0.58 4.21
CA VAL A 94 -6.97 -0.65 4.91
C VAL A 94 -6.05 -1.79 4.49
N GLN A 95 -5.70 -2.62 5.45
CA GLN A 95 -5.14 -3.93 5.19
C GLN A 95 -6.27 -4.93 4.89
N VAL A 96 -6.06 -5.77 3.90
CA VAL A 96 -6.98 -6.87 3.58
C VAL A 96 -6.32 -8.17 4.00
N VAL A 97 -7.02 -8.93 4.84
CA VAL A 97 -6.54 -10.20 5.39
C VAL A 97 -7.48 -11.35 5.01
N ASP A 98 -6.97 -12.56 5.07
CA ASP A 98 -7.76 -13.77 4.92
C ASP A 98 -8.54 -14.11 6.22
N GLU A 99 -9.25 -15.23 6.21
CA GLU A 99 -10.03 -15.73 7.36
C GLU A 99 -9.16 -16.05 8.58
N ARG A 100 -7.86 -16.29 8.37
CA ARG A 100 -6.88 -16.58 9.41
C ARG A 100 -6.15 -15.34 9.91
N GLY A 101 -6.46 -14.16 9.34
CA GLY A 101 -5.82 -12.90 9.66
C GLY A 101 -4.48 -12.67 8.96
N GLN A 102 -4.13 -13.51 7.97
CA GLN A 102 -2.92 -13.32 7.19
C GLN A 102 -3.12 -12.24 6.13
N GLY A 103 -2.16 -11.32 5.99
CA GLY A 103 -2.20 -10.24 5.01
C GLY A 103 -2.25 -10.77 3.57
N LEU A 104 -3.18 -10.23 2.80
CA LEU A 104 -3.34 -10.50 1.38
C LEU A 104 -2.78 -9.35 0.54
N PHE A 105 -3.36 -8.18 0.72
CA PHE A 105 -3.01 -6.94 0.02
C PHE A 105 -3.54 -5.72 0.77
N GLU A 106 -3.19 -4.54 0.28
CA GLU A 106 -3.58 -3.26 0.86
C GLU A 106 -4.39 -2.44 -0.15
N LEU A 107 -5.38 -1.69 0.35
CA LEU A 107 -6.22 -0.84 -0.46
C LEU A 107 -6.20 0.59 0.05
N ILE A 108 -6.34 1.52 -0.87
CA ILE A 108 -6.70 2.90 -0.57
C ILE A 108 -8.05 3.24 -1.20
N ALA A 109 -8.78 4.14 -0.55
CA ALA A 109 -9.95 4.77 -1.13
C ALA A 109 -9.76 6.29 -1.09
N ASP A 110 -9.95 6.95 -2.21
CA ASP A 110 -9.95 8.40 -2.25
C ASP A 110 -11.02 8.96 -1.31
N ARG A 111 -10.62 9.90 -0.48
CA ARG A 111 -11.46 10.38 0.64
C ARG A 111 -12.68 11.15 0.18
N TYR A 112 -12.66 11.72 -1.01
CA TYR A 112 -13.73 12.58 -1.52
C TYR A 112 -14.58 11.86 -2.57
N THR A 113 -13.99 11.12 -3.48
CA THR A 113 -14.71 10.37 -4.51
C THR A 113 -15.10 8.97 -4.07
N GLY A 114 -14.34 8.39 -3.13
CA GLY A 114 -14.50 7.01 -2.69
C GLY A 114 -14.09 5.98 -3.73
N VAL A 115 -13.27 6.37 -4.71
CA VAL A 115 -12.68 5.43 -5.66
C VAL A 115 -11.68 4.56 -4.92
N VAL A 116 -11.84 3.25 -5.02
CA VAL A 116 -10.98 2.25 -4.38
C VAL A 116 -9.96 1.75 -5.39
N SER A 117 -8.70 1.69 -4.96
CA SER A 117 -7.59 1.12 -5.72
C SER A 117 -6.65 0.34 -4.82
N PRO A 118 -5.81 -0.59 -5.37
CA PRO A 118 -4.68 -1.12 -4.65
C PRO A 118 -3.77 0.00 -4.16
N GLU A 119 -3.20 -0.16 -2.97
CA GLU A 119 -2.20 0.77 -2.46
C GLU A 119 -0.99 0.80 -3.42
N PRO A 120 -0.54 1.98 -3.91
CA PRO A 120 0.44 2.08 -4.99
C PRO A 120 1.92 1.90 -4.57
N GLY A 121 2.18 1.66 -3.31
CA GLY A 121 3.53 1.46 -2.78
C GLY A 121 3.97 0.00 -2.80
N PRO A 122 4.44 -0.52 -1.65
CA PRO A 122 4.92 -1.90 -1.50
C PRO A 122 3.92 -2.94 -1.97
N ASN A 123 2.64 -2.73 -1.72
CA ASN A 123 1.59 -3.63 -2.16
C ASN A 123 1.58 -3.80 -3.69
N MET A 124 1.63 -2.70 -4.44
CA MET A 124 1.63 -2.76 -5.90
C MET A 124 2.93 -3.33 -6.45
N MET A 125 4.08 -2.93 -5.88
CA MET A 125 5.40 -3.25 -6.42
C MET A 125 5.97 -4.59 -5.95
N TRP A 126 5.70 -4.99 -4.70
CA TRP A 126 6.39 -6.12 -4.07
C TRP A 126 5.46 -7.26 -3.66
N ASN A 127 4.15 -7.05 -3.71
CA ASN A 127 3.22 -8.13 -3.45
C ASN A 127 3.36 -9.20 -4.55
N THR A 128 3.90 -10.35 -4.18
CA THR A 128 4.20 -11.43 -5.13
C THR A 128 2.97 -12.17 -5.61
N ARG A 129 1.79 -11.92 -5.03
CA ARG A 129 0.54 -12.60 -5.39
C ARG A 129 -0.48 -11.66 -6.01
N TYR A 130 -0.59 -10.44 -5.49
CA TYR A 130 -1.64 -9.48 -5.87
C TYR A 130 -1.08 -8.18 -6.47
N GLY A 131 0.26 -8.07 -6.57
CA GLY A 131 0.93 -6.90 -7.14
C GLY A 131 0.83 -6.81 -8.66
N MET A 132 1.34 -5.71 -9.20
CA MET A 132 1.25 -5.40 -10.64
C MET A 132 2.04 -6.36 -11.56
N HIS A 133 3.02 -7.07 -11.00
CA HIS A 133 3.84 -8.01 -11.78
C HIS A 133 3.21 -9.41 -11.85
N GLY A 134 2.01 -9.60 -11.28
CA GLY A 134 1.32 -10.88 -11.24
C GLY A 134 1.96 -11.87 -10.25
N PRO A 135 1.43 -13.09 -10.16
CA PRO A 135 1.94 -14.07 -9.21
C PRO A 135 3.37 -14.50 -9.56
N ILE A 136 4.29 -14.19 -8.65
CA ILE A 136 5.71 -14.52 -8.75
C ILE A 136 6.06 -15.47 -7.61
N GLN A 137 6.78 -16.54 -7.91
CA GLN A 137 7.41 -17.37 -6.89
C GLN A 137 8.78 -16.77 -6.56
N ALA A 138 8.86 -16.06 -5.44
CA ALA A 138 10.10 -15.56 -4.91
C ALA A 138 10.38 -16.18 -3.54
N PRO A 139 11.61 -16.64 -3.27
CA PRO A 139 11.95 -17.17 -1.97
C PRO A 139 11.91 -16.02 -0.93
N VAL A 140 11.30 -16.29 0.22
CA VAL A 140 11.37 -15.38 1.37
C VAL A 140 12.80 -15.39 1.88
N ARG A 141 13.46 -14.23 1.85
CA ARG A 141 14.86 -14.08 2.28
C ARG A 141 14.98 -13.87 3.78
N TYR A 142 14.06 -13.13 4.36
CA TYR A 142 14.04 -12.79 5.78
C TYR A 142 12.72 -13.22 6.40
N GLY A 143 12.76 -13.84 7.57
CA GLY A 143 11.57 -14.08 8.38
C GLY A 143 11.07 -12.78 9.03
N LEU A 144 9.84 -12.77 9.52
CA LEU A 144 9.21 -11.60 10.13
C LEU A 144 10.05 -11.02 11.29
N GLU A 145 10.53 -11.88 12.19
CA GLU A 145 11.36 -11.48 13.33
C GLU A 145 12.69 -10.82 12.91
N GLU A 146 13.28 -11.31 11.86
CA GLU A 146 14.52 -10.74 11.33
C GLU A 146 14.26 -9.41 10.65
N ALA A 147 13.19 -9.33 9.85
CA ALA A 147 12.74 -8.09 9.21
C ALA A 147 12.40 -7.02 10.27
N LYS A 148 11.74 -7.41 11.37
CA LYS A 148 11.45 -6.52 12.49
C LYS A 148 12.71 -5.94 13.14
N LYS A 149 13.72 -6.78 13.39
CA LYS A 149 15.02 -6.30 13.90
C LYS A 149 15.68 -5.29 12.98
N LEU A 150 15.58 -5.50 11.66
CA LEU A 150 16.10 -4.55 10.66
C LEU A 150 15.31 -3.24 10.67
N ALA A 151 13.98 -3.30 10.78
CA ALA A 151 13.13 -2.13 10.90
C ALA A 151 13.44 -1.33 12.17
N GLU A 152 13.58 -1.98 13.32
CA GLU A 152 13.94 -1.35 14.58
C GLU A 152 15.35 -0.72 14.55
N ALA A 153 16.32 -1.39 13.91
CA ALA A 153 17.63 -0.82 13.70
C ALA A 153 17.62 0.44 12.82
N PHE A 154 16.80 0.43 11.77
CA PHE A 154 16.56 1.61 10.94
C PHE A 154 15.91 2.74 11.72
N LEU A 155 14.82 2.45 12.46
CA LEU A 155 14.09 3.44 13.27
C LEU A 155 14.98 4.11 14.30
N LYS A 156 15.87 3.37 14.92
CA LYS A 156 16.83 3.91 15.90
C LYS A 156 17.69 5.04 15.34
N GLY A 157 18.06 4.97 14.05
CA GLY A 157 18.80 6.03 13.36
C GLY A 157 17.92 7.13 12.75
N PHE A 158 16.72 6.76 12.29
CA PHE A 158 15.83 7.66 11.57
C PHE A 158 14.92 8.48 12.50
N LEU A 159 14.35 7.84 13.51
CA LEU A 159 13.44 8.45 14.48
C LEU A 159 13.76 7.94 15.89
N PRO A 160 14.76 8.52 16.57
CA PRO A 160 15.14 8.08 17.90
C PRO A 160 13.98 8.09 18.90
N GLY A 161 13.76 6.97 19.58
CA GLY A 161 12.67 6.79 20.53
C GLY A 161 11.41 6.14 19.94
N ALA A 162 11.28 6.04 18.62
CA ALA A 162 10.23 5.24 18.00
C ALA A 162 10.49 3.74 18.16
N ARG A 163 9.41 2.98 18.19
CA ARG A 163 9.46 1.50 18.23
C ARG A 163 8.36 0.96 17.33
N VAL A 164 8.58 -0.21 16.80
CA VAL A 164 7.55 -0.96 16.09
C VAL A 164 6.43 -1.30 17.07
N ILE A 165 5.22 -0.89 16.74
CA ILE A 165 3.99 -1.13 17.53
C ILE A 165 3.09 -2.17 16.89
N GLU A 166 3.14 -2.29 15.57
CA GLU A 166 2.38 -3.28 14.81
C GLU A 166 3.17 -3.76 13.60
N GLU A 167 2.88 -4.98 13.15
CA GLU A 167 3.53 -5.63 12.02
C GLU A 167 2.50 -6.29 11.11
N GLY A 168 2.69 -6.13 9.80
CA GLY A 168 1.91 -6.78 8.75
C GLY A 168 2.79 -7.69 7.91
N ALA A 169 2.35 -8.92 7.68
CA ALA A 169 3.01 -9.85 6.78
C ALA A 169 2.17 -10.08 5.54
N PHE A 170 2.72 -9.74 4.40
CA PHE A 170 2.08 -9.87 3.09
C PHE A 170 2.91 -10.76 2.16
N PRO A 171 2.32 -11.26 1.07
CA PRO A 171 3.10 -11.99 0.08
C PRO A 171 4.22 -11.12 -0.50
N GLY A 172 5.46 -11.37 -0.12
CA GLY A 172 6.66 -10.73 -0.66
C GLY A 172 7.19 -9.53 0.13
N TYR A 173 6.49 -9.01 1.14
CA TYR A 173 6.95 -7.88 1.95
C TYR A 173 6.34 -7.87 3.36
N TYR A 174 6.90 -7.04 4.21
CA TYR A 174 6.39 -6.74 5.55
C TYR A 174 6.15 -5.24 5.70
N THR A 175 5.16 -4.87 6.52
CA THR A 175 4.93 -3.50 6.98
C THR A 175 5.15 -3.41 8.48
N PHE A 176 5.63 -2.26 8.94
CA PHE A 176 5.86 -1.99 10.36
C PHE A 176 5.34 -0.60 10.68
N ASP A 177 4.38 -0.52 11.60
CA ASP A 177 3.87 0.73 12.13
C ASP A 177 4.67 1.11 13.39
N PHE A 178 4.87 2.45 13.61
CA PHE A 178 5.70 2.96 14.71
C PHE A 178 5.29 4.35 15.18
#